data_45da084150d570de8fd2e61ecce13345
#
_entry.id   45da084150d570de8fd2e61ecce13345
#
_cell.length_a   1.000
_cell.length_b   1.000
_cell.length_c   1.000
_cell.angle_alpha   90.00
_cell.angle_beta   90.00
_cell.angle_gamma   90.00
#
_symmetry.space_group_name_H-M   'P 1'
#
loop_
_entity.id
_entity.type
_entity.pdbx_description
1 polymer ?
#
loop_
_entity_poly.entity_id
_entity_poly.type
_entity_poly.pdbx_seq_one_letter_code
_entity_poly.pdbx_strand_id
1 'polypeptide(L)'
;MRFNRIFLLLLCVTLCFCGCQKTNTLPHVNDTKETGLLDELIFLGDSTTAHMQQRAAVAPSQIWATRNRYYNLDSRVTYTKILLPETGEELTVAEAAARKKPPFLIITLGIDYGVYYYRNDLDKFRLYYEKLLDVIKEASPDTVLVLQSIFPVARESATITNEMIDRANEVIAAIAEERGLIYVDASTPLKDNAGYLKPSYCSSSDGIHLTAAAYDAVLKNLACYEQRIKEKGS
;
A
#
# COMPACT_ATOMS: atom_id res chain seq x y z
N MET A 1 90.84 16.08 -1.84
CA MET A 1 91.57 14.78 -2.20
C MET A 1 90.51 13.72 -2.59
N ARG A 2 90.80 13.12 -3.78
CA ARG A 2 90.25 11.89 -4.37
C ARG A 2 88.78 11.90 -4.89
N PHE A 3 88.77 11.97 -6.19
CA PHE A 3 87.87 11.47 -7.19
C PHE A 3 87.34 10.06 -6.96
N ASN A 4 86.06 9.81 -7.31
CA ASN A 4 85.80 8.59 -8.09
C ASN A 4 84.57 8.76 -8.95
N ARG A 5 84.71 8.35 -10.18
CA ARG A 5 83.80 8.35 -11.31
C ARG A 5 82.77 7.24 -11.12
N ILE A 6 81.55 7.50 -11.48
CA ILE A 6 80.55 6.46 -11.63
C ILE A 6 79.98 6.52 -13.04
N PHE A 7 80.02 5.35 -13.65
CA PHE A 7 79.60 5.03 -14.99
C PHE A 7 78.09 5.23 -15.20
N LEU A 8 77.76 5.84 -16.35
CA LEU A 8 76.42 5.96 -16.88
C LEU A 8 76.13 4.75 -17.76
N LEU A 9 75.21 3.88 -17.36
CA LEU A 9 74.71 2.81 -18.18
C LEU A 9 73.34 3.27 -18.71
N LEU A 10 73.28 3.54 -20.01
CA LEU A 10 72.05 3.75 -20.77
C LEU A 10 71.38 2.42 -21.04
N LEU A 11 70.23 2.16 -20.51
CA LEU A 11 69.42 1.03 -20.87
C LEU A 11 68.26 1.51 -21.78
N CYS A 12 68.37 1.22 -23.06
CA CYS A 12 67.30 1.42 -24.03
C CYS A 12 66.21 0.36 -23.79
N VAL A 13 65.04 0.84 -23.32
CA VAL A 13 63.82 0.02 -23.27
C VAL A 13 62.99 0.37 -24.49
N THR A 14 62.92 -0.51 -25.44
CA THR A 14 61.98 -0.49 -26.57
C THR A 14 60.57 -0.82 -26.08
N LEU A 15 59.71 0.18 -26.04
CA LEU A 15 58.26 -0.01 -25.78
C LEU A 15 57.59 -0.49 -27.05
N CYS A 16 57.25 -1.77 -27.11
CA CYS A 16 56.27 -2.30 -28.08
C CYS A 16 54.89 -1.81 -27.69
N PHE A 17 54.35 -0.87 -28.47
CA PHE A 17 52.93 -0.55 -28.43
C PHE A 17 52.09 -1.66 -29.07
N CYS A 18 51.57 -2.55 -28.27
CA CYS A 18 50.52 -3.48 -28.70
C CYS A 18 49.19 -2.79 -28.52
N GLY A 19 48.64 -2.26 -29.62
CA GLY A 19 47.33 -1.62 -29.63
C GLY A 19 46.23 -2.63 -29.41
N CYS A 20 45.71 -2.74 -28.17
CA CYS A 20 44.41 -3.37 -27.91
C CYS A 20 43.33 -2.32 -28.15
N GLN A 21 42.68 -2.40 -29.30
CA GLN A 21 41.36 -1.74 -29.50
C GLN A 21 40.36 -2.42 -28.57
N LYS A 22 40.03 -1.74 -27.45
CA LYS A 22 38.85 -2.07 -26.68
C LYS A 22 37.62 -1.58 -27.45
N THR A 23 36.94 -2.50 -28.10
CA THR A 23 35.54 -2.26 -28.52
C THR A 23 34.71 -2.06 -27.24
N ASN A 24 34.39 -0.82 -26.96
CA ASN A 24 33.36 -0.48 -25.98
C ASN A 24 31.98 -0.90 -26.52
N THR A 25 31.63 -2.17 -26.40
CA THR A 25 30.25 -2.59 -26.37
C THR A 25 29.73 -2.22 -24.98
N LEU A 26 29.00 -1.10 -24.90
CA LEU A 26 28.15 -0.79 -23.74
C LEU A 26 27.25 -2.01 -23.53
N PRO A 27 27.12 -2.52 -22.30
CA PRO A 27 26.12 -3.52 -22.02
C PRO A 27 24.76 -2.89 -22.34
N HIS A 28 23.95 -3.56 -23.16
CA HIS A 28 22.54 -3.30 -23.27
C HIS A 28 21.99 -3.49 -21.86
N VAL A 29 21.79 -2.39 -21.15
CA VAL A 29 20.92 -2.37 -19.95
C VAL A 29 19.54 -2.62 -20.51
N ASN A 30 19.06 -3.85 -20.37
CA ASN A 30 17.63 -4.11 -20.42
C ASN A 30 17.05 -3.30 -19.26
N ASP A 31 16.53 -2.11 -19.55
CA ASP A 31 15.63 -1.38 -18.70
C ASP A 31 14.29 -2.15 -18.60
N THR A 32 14.33 -3.32 -18.00
CA THR A 32 13.17 -3.82 -17.28
C THR A 32 13.11 -2.95 -16.02
N LYS A 33 12.36 -1.85 -16.08
CA LYS A 33 11.94 -1.09 -14.92
C LYS A 33 11.35 -2.13 -13.96
N GLU A 34 12.10 -2.50 -12.92
CA GLU A 34 11.51 -3.28 -11.83
C GLU A 34 10.33 -2.45 -11.35
N THR A 35 9.12 -2.92 -11.64
CA THR A 35 7.91 -2.32 -11.12
C THR A 35 8.00 -2.44 -9.60
N GLY A 36 8.06 -1.30 -8.92
CA GLY A 36 8.05 -1.30 -7.46
C GLY A 36 6.73 -1.91 -6.97
N LEU A 37 6.71 -2.49 -5.77
CA LEU A 37 5.48 -3.06 -5.19
C LEU A 37 4.28 -2.12 -5.36
N LEU A 38 4.47 -0.81 -5.17
CA LEU A 38 3.39 0.18 -5.27
C LEU A 38 2.67 0.18 -6.63
N ASP A 39 3.35 -0.16 -7.72
CA ASP A 39 2.74 -0.21 -9.06
C ASP A 39 1.81 -1.43 -9.23
N GLU A 40 1.96 -2.44 -8.40
CA GLU A 40 1.20 -3.71 -8.46
C GLU A 40 0.02 -3.75 -7.45
N LEU A 41 -0.06 -2.78 -6.54
CA LEU A 41 -1.11 -2.74 -5.53
C LEU A 41 -2.43 -2.25 -6.08
N ILE A 42 -3.50 -2.90 -5.65
CA ILE A 42 -4.87 -2.36 -5.72
C ILE A 42 -5.32 -2.03 -4.31
N PHE A 43 -6.01 -0.91 -4.14
CA PHE A 43 -6.55 -0.44 -2.87
C PHE A 43 -8.07 -0.50 -2.91
N LEU A 44 -8.66 -1.31 -2.04
CA LEU A 44 -10.09 -1.44 -1.85
C LEU A 44 -10.53 -0.78 -0.54
N GLY A 45 -11.54 0.06 -0.60
CA GLY A 45 -12.08 0.63 0.63
C GLY A 45 -13.19 1.66 0.45
N ASP A 46 -13.43 2.40 1.52
CA ASP A 46 -14.46 3.42 1.65
C ASP A 46 -13.99 4.82 1.19
N SER A 47 -14.58 5.88 1.74
CA SER A 47 -14.29 7.27 1.34
C SER A 47 -12.81 7.63 1.48
N THR A 48 -12.13 7.11 2.50
CA THR A 48 -10.71 7.36 2.70
C THR A 48 -9.87 6.76 1.58
N THR A 49 -10.18 5.55 1.12
CA THR A 49 -9.54 4.94 -0.05
C THR A 49 -9.92 5.67 -1.34
N ALA A 50 -11.18 6.04 -1.53
CA ALA A 50 -11.63 6.79 -2.71
C ALA A 50 -10.88 8.13 -2.88
N HIS A 51 -10.56 8.81 -1.79
CA HIS A 51 -9.80 10.07 -1.84
C HIS A 51 -8.33 9.91 -2.23
N MET A 52 -7.77 8.70 -2.18
CA MET A 52 -6.42 8.44 -2.70
C MET A 52 -6.29 8.79 -4.18
N GLN A 53 -7.36 8.62 -4.99
CA GLN A 53 -7.36 8.99 -6.42
C GLN A 53 -6.91 10.43 -6.71
N GLN A 54 -7.09 11.33 -5.76
CA GLN A 54 -6.80 12.75 -5.93
C GLN A 54 -5.65 13.24 -5.06
N ARG A 55 -5.25 12.46 -4.05
CA ARG A 55 -4.35 12.94 -2.98
C ARG A 55 -3.13 12.05 -2.77
N ALA A 56 -3.15 10.80 -3.22
CA ALA A 56 -2.03 9.88 -3.10
C ALA A 56 -1.23 9.77 -4.40
N ALA A 57 0.03 9.40 -4.30
CA ALA A 57 0.91 9.13 -5.44
C ALA A 57 0.68 7.70 -5.99
N VAL A 58 -0.57 7.40 -6.36
CA VAL A 58 -0.98 6.13 -6.97
C VAL A 58 -1.86 6.40 -8.20
N ALA A 59 -1.86 5.48 -9.16
CA ALA A 59 -2.70 5.64 -10.34
C ALA A 59 -4.19 5.47 -9.97
N PRO A 60 -5.11 6.24 -10.58
CA PRO A 60 -6.55 6.06 -10.36
C PRO A 60 -7.04 4.63 -10.59
N SER A 61 -6.45 3.89 -11.53
CA SER A 61 -6.75 2.48 -11.81
C SER A 61 -6.45 1.53 -10.65
N GLN A 62 -5.63 1.95 -9.69
CA GLN A 62 -5.31 1.18 -8.49
C GLN A 62 -6.38 1.31 -7.39
N ILE A 63 -7.39 2.19 -7.56
CA ILE A 63 -8.37 2.48 -6.51
C ILE A 63 -9.71 1.84 -6.84
N TRP A 64 -10.09 0.86 -6.04
CA TRP A 64 -11.39 0.23 -6.06
C TRP A 64 -12.29 0.80 -4.97
N ALA A 65 -13.16 1.71 -5.35
CA ALA A 65 -14.13 2.35 -4.48
C ALA A 65 -15.49 2.43 -5.19
N THR A 66 -16.55 2.62 -4.43
CA THR A 66 -17.87 2.84 -5.01
C THR A 66 -17.94 4.20 -5.72
N ARG A 67 -18.84 4.36 -6.69
CA ARG A 67 -19.05 5.63 -7.41
C ARG A 67 -19.37 6.80 -6.46
N ASN A 68 -20.14 6.55 -5.42
CA ASN A 68 -20.48 7.54 -4.40
C ASN A 68 -19.48 7.62 -3.25
N ARG A 69 -18.39 6.82 -3.28
CA ARG A 69 -17.31 6.75 -2.29
C ARG A 69 -17.69 6.15 -0.93
N TYR A 70 -18.89 5.58 -0.79
CA TYR A 70 -19.35 4.94 0.45
C TYR A 70 -19.40 3.44 0.28
N TYR A 71 -18.33 2.74 0.67
CA TYR A 71 -18.31 1.28 0.73
C TYR A 71 -18.68 0.85 2.14
N ASN A 72 -19.95 0.50 2.35
CA ASN A 72 -20.45 0.16 3.67
C ASN A 72 -20.08 -1.26 4.07
N LEU A 73 -19.63 -1.44 5.30
CA LEU A 73 -19.43 -2.75 5.91
C LEU A 73 -20.76 -3.22 6.54
N ASP A 74 -21.67 -3.69 5.72
CA ASP A 74 -23.00 -4.17 6.13
C ASP A 74 -23.40 -5.44 5.37
N SER A 75 -24.67 -5.84 5.47
CA SER A 75 -25.20 -7.03 4.80
C SER A 75 -25.05 -7.00 3.26
N ARG A 76 -24.75 -5.85 2.67
CA ARG A 76 -24.58 -5.63 1.23
C ARG A 76 -23.12 -5.69 0.79
N VAL A 77 -22.17 -5.87 1.72
CA VAL A 77 -20.73 -5.78 1.45
C VAL A 77 -20.26 -6.66 0.28
N THR A 78 -20.88 -7.81 0.06
CA THR A 78 -20.50 -8.75 -1.01
C THR A 78 -21.09 -8.42 -2.38
N TYR A 79 -22.16 -7.62 -2.45
CA TYR A 79 -22.81 -7.23 -3.71
C TYR A 79 -22.84 -5.72 -3.95
N THR A 80 -22.25 -4.92 -3.07
CA THR A 80 -21.95 -3.52 -3.33
C THR A 80 -20.97 -3.42 -4.51
N LYS A 81 -21.27 -2.53 -5.46
CA LYS A 81 -20.47 -2.36 -6.67
C LYS A 81 -19.42 -1.28 -6.49
N ILE A 82 -18.22 -1.60 -6.92
CA ILE A 82 -17.11 -0.65 -7.08
C ILE A 82 -17.04 -0.18 -8.53
N LEU A 83 -16.49 1.01 -8.73
CA LEU A 83 -16.20 1.56 -10.05
C LEU A 83 -14.79 1.14 -10.47
N LEU A 84 -14.65 0.53 -11.64
CA LEU A 84 -13.36 0.35 -12.29
C LEU A 84 -13.01 1.63 -13.08
N PRO A 85 -12.02 2.41 -12.65
CA PRO A 85 -11.76 3.73 -13.23
C PRO A 85 -11.37 3.69 -14.72
N GLU A 86 -10.69 2.62 -15.14
CA GLU A 86 -10.20 2.45 -16.51
C GLU A 86 -11.31 2.14 -17.53
N THR A 87 -12.42 1.55 -17.11
CA THR A 87 -13.53 1.18 -18.00
C THR A 87 -14.83 1.95 -17.70
N GLY A 88 -14.94 2.52 -16.50
CA GLY A 88 -16.17 3.13 -16.00
C GLY A 88 -17.26 2.11 -15.61
N GLU A 89 -16.96 0.82 -15.64
CA GLU A 89 -17.89 -0.24 -15.26
C GLU A 89 -18.05 -0.33 -13.74
N GLU A 90 -19.23 -0.73 -13.30
CA GLU A 90 -19.52 -1.01 -11.90
C GLU A 90 -19.70 -2.51 -11.70
N LEU A 91 -18.80 -3.11 -10.94
CA LEU A 91 -18.74 -4.54 -10.64
C LEU A 91 -18.78 -4.76 -9.13
N THR A 92 -19.29 -5.91 -8.70
CA THR A 92 -19.01 -6.37 -7.32
C THR A 92 -17.51 -6.59 -7.15
N VAL A 93 -17.03 -6.59 -5.91
CA VAL A 93 -15.60 -6.84 -5.65
C VAL A 93 -15.19 -8.23 -6.14
N ALA A 94 -16.06 -9.23 -6.00
CA ALA A 94 -15.82 -10.59 -6.51
C ALA A 94 -15.66 -10.61 -8.05
N GLU A 95 -16.58 -9.93 -8.79
CA GLU A 95 -16.47 -9.82 -10.25
C GLU A 95 -15.21 -9.08 -10.69
N ALA A 96 -14.85 -8.01 -9.98
CA ALA A 96 -13.62 -7.26 -10.23
C ALA A 96 -12.38 -8.12 -9.95
N ALA A 97 -12.33 -8.84 -8.84
CA ALA A 97 -11.24 -9.73 -8.47
C ALA A 97 -11.07 -10.88 -9.49
N ALA A 98 -12.18 -11.53 -9.90
CA ALA A 98 -12.14 -12.58 -10.91
C ALA A 98 -11.62 -12.10 -12.27
N ARG A 99 -11.96 -10.85 -12.65
CA ARG A 99 -11.59 -10.26 -13.94
C ARG A 99 -10.15 -9.74 -13.94
N LYS A 100 -9.74 -9.03 -12.88
CA LYS A 100 -8.45 -8.34 -12.82
C LYS A 100 -7.34 -9.18 -12.24
N LYS A 101 -7.67 -10.12 -11.36
CA LYS A 101 -6.72 -10.99 -10.65
C LYS A 101 -5.52 -10.22 -10.12
N PRO A 102 -5.74 -9.16 -9.30
CA PRO A 102 -4.64 -8.36 -8.82
C PRO A 102 -3.68 -9.22 -8.01
N PRO A 103 -2.35 -9.07 -8.16
CA PRO A 103 -1.42 -9.82 -7.34
C PRO A 103 -1.57 -9.46 -5.86
N PHE A 104 -1.82 -8.18 -5.56
CA PHE A 104 -1.96 -7.69 -4.19
C PHE A 104 -3.17 -6.77 -4.05
N LEU A 105 -3.99 -7.02 -3.03
CA LEU A 105 -5.16 -6.21 -2.71
C LEU A 105 -5.08 -5.71 -1.26
N ILE A 106 -4.90 -4.40 -1.10
CA ILE A 106 -4.89 -3.73 0.19
C ILE A 106 -6.32 -3.33 0.54
N ILE A 107 -6.81 -3.77 1.71
CA ILE A 107 -8.16 -3.51 2.15
C ILE A 107 -8.14 -2.57 3.35
N THR A 108 -8.74 -1.38 3.21
CA THR A 108 -8.94 -0.39 4.28
C THR A 108 -10.40 -0.01 4.33
N LEU A 109 -11.16 -0.63 5.22
CA LEU A 109 -12.62 -0.53 5.23
C LEU A 109 -13.17 -0.47 6.65
N GLY A 110 -14.19 0.37 6.83
CA GLY A 110 -15.00 0.39 8.04
C GLY A 110 -15.26 1.77 8.64
N ILE A 111 -14.63 2.85 8.11
CA ILE A 111 -14.82 4.19 8.68
C ILE A 111 -16.21 4.77 8.36
N ASP A 112 -16.72 4.60 7.13
CA ASP A 112 -17.99 5.16 6.70
C ASP A 112 -19.18 4.44 7.36
N TYR A 113 -19.13 3.09 7.35
CA TYR A 113 -20.15 2.25 7.96
C TYR A 113 -19.52 0.96 8.47
N GLY A 114 -19.36 0.86 9.75
CA GLY A 114 -18.68 -0.26 10.40
C GLY A 114 -18.35 0.13 11.84
N VAL A 115 -17.32 0.96 12.01
CA VAL A 115 -16.84 1.38 13.32
C VAL A 115 -17.97 1.92 14.22
N TYR A 116 -18.73 2.92 13.76
CA TYR A 116 -19.79 3.53 14.56
C TYR A 116 -20.98 2.61 14.77
N TYR A 117 -21.44 1.94 13.71
CA TYR A 117 -22.66 1.11 13.78
C TYR A 117 -22.46 -0.15 14.59
N TYR A 118 -21.25 -0.75 14.54
CA TYR A 118 -20.94 -2.00 15.24
C TYR A 118 -20.08 -1.78 16.50
N ARG A 119 -19.97 -0.55 17.01
CA ARG A 119 -19.19 -0.25 18.23
C ARG A 119 -19.57 -1.09 19.45
N ASN A 120 -20.83 -1.58 19.51
CA ASN A 120 -21.37 -2.44 20.56
C ASN A 120 -21.62 -3.90 20.09
N ASP A 121 -21.24 -4.24 18.84
CA ASP A 121 -21.45 -5.57 18.23
C ASP A 121 -20.29 -5.87 17.25
N LEU A 122 -19.09 -6.04 17.80
CA LEU A 122 -17.91 -6.30 16.99
C LEU A 122 -17.95 -7.66 16.27
N ASP A 123 -18.78 -8.60 16.73
CA ASP A 123 -19.01 -9.86 16.03
C ASP A 123 -19.67 -9.62 14.66
N LYS A 124 -20.56 -8.65 14.57
CA LYS A 124 -21.16 -8.23 13.30
C LYS A 124 -20.17 -7.51 12.39
N PHE A 125 -19.31 -6.66 12.95
CA PHE A 125 -18.21 -6.06 12.22
C PHE A 125 -17.34 -7.14 11.58
N ARG A 126 -16.90 -8.10 12.40
CA ARG A 126 -16.12 -9.26 11.99
C ARG A 126 -16.84 -10.07 10.89
N LEU A 127 -18.11 -10.42 11.11
CA LEU A 127 -18.90 -11.23 10.17
C LEU A 127 -18.92 -10.63 8.76
N TYR A 128 -19.15 -9.32 8.63
CA TYR A 128 -19.20 -8.69 7.32
C TYR A 128 -17.83 -8.51 6.70
N TYR A 129 -16.81 -8.27 7.52
CA TYR A 129 -15.43 -8.20 7.03
C TYR A 129 -15.00 -9.55 6.45
N GLU A 130 -15.24 -10.64 7.17
CA GLU A 130 -14.92 -11.99 6.73
C GLU A 130 -15.69 -12.40 5.47
N LYS A 131 -16.98 -12.08 5.37
CA LYS A 131 -17.75 -12.31 4.14
C LYS A 131 -17.14 -11.64 2.91
N LEU A 132 -16.64 -10.42 3.07
CA LEU A 132 -15.93 -9.73 1.98
C LEU A 132 -14.67 -10.48 1.57
N LEU A 133 -13.86 -10.91 2.54
CA LEU A 133 -12.64 -11.67 2.26
C LEU A 133 -12.93 -12.99 1.55
N ASP A 134 -13.99 -13.70 1.99
CA ASP A 134 -14.37 -14.99 1.43
C ASP A 134 -14.73 -14.87 -0.06
N VAL A 135 -15.59 -13.93 -0.44
CA VAL A 135 -15.98 -13.77 -1.85
C VAL A 135 -14.81 -13.30 -2.73
N ILE A 136 -13.86 -12.54 -2.19
CA ILE A 136 -12.64 -12.15 -2.92
C ILE A 136 -11.74 -13.38 -3.14
N LYS A 137 -11.50 -14.16 -2.11
CA LYS A 137 -10.62 -15.35 -2.18
C LYS A 137 -11.23 -16.46 -3.03
N GLU A 138 -12.56 -16.62 -3.03
CA GLU A 138 -13.25 -17.53 -3.94
C GLU A 138 -13.11 -17.10 -5.40
N ALA A 139 -13.24 -15.81 -5.68
CA ALA A 139 -13.17 -15.25 -7.03
C ALA A 139 -11.74 -15.14 -7.59
N SER A 140 -10.73 -14.94 -6.72
CA SER A 140 -9.32 -14.78 -7.08
C SER A 140 -8.41 -15.40 -6.00
N PRO A 141 -8.25 -16.74 -6.01
CA PRO A 141 -7.51 -17.47 -4.98
C PRO A 141 -6.05 -17.03 -4.82
N ASP A 142 -5.41 -16.64 -5.92
CA ASP A 142 -3.99 -16.26 -5.95
C ASP A 142 -3.73 -14.83 -5.47
N THR A 143 -4.77 -13.98 -5.39
CA THR A 143 -4.63 -12.60 -4.87
C THR A 143 -4.19 -12.61 -3.41
N VAL A 144 -3.06 -11.98 -3.11
CA VAL A 144 -2.60 -11.74 -1.74
C VAL A 144 -3.44 -10.61 -1.13
N LEU A 145 -4.19 -10.94 -0.06
CA LEU A 145 -4.95 -9.97 0.70
C LEU A 145 -4.08 -9.38 1.81
N VAL A 146 -4.04 -8.06 1.88
CA VAL A 146 -3.38 -7.29 2.94
C VAL A 146 -4.44 -6.46 3.65
N LEU A 147 -4.65 -6.74 4.92
CA LEU A 147 -5.59 -6.00 5.75
C LEU A 147 -4.87 -4.81 6.36
N GLN A 148 -5.31 -3.62 6.02
CA GLN A 148 -4.75 -2.39 6.56
C GLN A 148 -5.69 -1.83 7.64
N SER A 149 -5.12 -1.33 8.74
CA SER A 149 -5.89 -0.69 9.79
C SER A 149 -6.68 0.51 9.27
N ILE A 150 -7.86 0.73 9.82
CA ILE A 150 -8.63 1.97 9.66
C ILE A 150 -7.81 3.12 10.22
N PHE A 151 -7.80 4.26 9.51
CA PHE A 151 -7.02 5.44 9.91
C PHE A 151 -7.61 6.13 11.15
N PRO A 152 -6.79 6.82 11.95
CA PRO A 152 -7.27 7.56 13.10
C PRO A 152 -8.07 8.79 12.67
N VAL A 153 -8.90 9.30 13.58
CA VAL A 153 -9.63 10.56 13.41
C VAL A 153 -9.03 11.67 14.26
N ALA A 154 -9.26 12.91 13.82
CA ALA A 154 -8.87 14.09 14.58
C ALA A 154 -9.69 14.24 15.86
N ARG A 155 -9.24 15.09 16.78
CA ARG A 155 -9.92 15.36 18.07
C ARG A 155 -11.33 15.90 17.89
N GLU A 156 -11.55 16.64 16.81
CA GLU A 156 -12.81 17.31 16.48
C GLU A 156 -13.86 16.40 15.84
N SER A 157 -13.52 15.13 15.58
CA SER A 157 -14.51 14.17 15.06
C SER A 157 -15.64 13.97 16.06
N ALA A 158 -16.87 14.28 15.63
CA ALA A 158 -18.04 14.34 16.52
C ALA A 158 -18.70 12.97 16.78
N THR A 159 -18.50 12.00 15.89
CA THR A 159 -19.26 10.75 15.89
C THR A 159 -18.38 9.52 16.08
N ILE A 160 -17.22 9.51 15.45
CA ILE A 160 -16.27 8.38 15.49
C ILE A 160 -15.10 8.77 16.40
N THR A 161 -14.76 7.89 17.34
CA THR A 161 -13.63 8.08 18.24
C THR A 161 -12.49 7.11 17.90
N ASN A 162 -11.27 7.49 18.26
CA ASN A 162 -10.12 6.60 18.07
C ASN A 162 -10.22 5.33 18.91
N GLU A 163 -10.90 5.34 20.07
CA GLU A 163 -11.17 4.13 20.82
C GLU A 163 -12.05 3.15 20.03
N MET A 164 -13.09 3.63 19.34
CA MET A 164 -13.91 2.76 18.48
C MET A 164 -13.09 2.20 17.32
N ILE A 165 -12.22 3.02 16.72
CA ILE A 165 -11.34 2.61 15.63
C ILE A 165 -10.33 1.57 16.11
N ASP A 166 -9.70 1.79 17.25
CA ASP A 166 -8.68 0.89 17.79
C ASP A 166 -9.28 -0.49 18.08
N ARG A 167 -10.50 -0.56 18.66
CA ARG A 167 -11.22 -1.82 18.86
C ARG A 167 -11.57 -2.53 17.54
N ALA A 168 -11.97 -1.78 16.51
CA ALA A 168 -12.22 -2.36 15.19
C ALA A 168 -10.92 -2.86 14.53
N ASN A 169 -9.83 -2.14 14.71
CA ASN A 169 -8.51 -2.53 14.22
C ASN A 169 -7.97 -3.79 14.92
N GLU A 170 -8.27 -3.99 16.20
CA GLU A 170 -7.98 -5.24 16.91
C GLU A 170 -8.71 -6.43 16.24
N VAL A 171 -9.98 -6.25 15.85
CA VAL A 171 -10.72 -7.28 15.13
C VAL A 171 -10.10 -7.57 13.76
N ILE A 172 -9.71 -6.53 12.99
CA ILE A 172 -9.06 -6.70 11.68
C ILE A 172 -7.73 -7.44 11.84
N ALA A 173 -6.93 -7.08 12.85
CA ALA A 173 -5.67 -7.75 13.15
C ALA A 173 -5.87 -9.23 13.51
N ALA A 174 -6.87 -9.55 14.34
CA ALA A 174 -7.22 -10.92 14.70
C ALA A 174 -7.66 -11.74 13.48
N ILE A 175 -8.49 -11.17 12.59
CA ILE A 175 -8.87 -11.82 11.31
C ILE A 175 -7.62 -12.13 10.48
N ALA A 176 -6.69 -11.17 10.38
CA ALA A 176 -5.47 -11.36 9.61
C ALA A 176 -4.60 -12.49 10.18
N GLU A 177 -4.43 -12.53 11.49
CA GLU A 177 -3.67 -13.58 12.19
C GLU A 177 -4.30 -14.96 11.98
N GLU A 178 -5.59 -15.10 12.26
CA GLU A 178 -6.32 -16.38 12.17
C GLU A 178 -6.36 -16.95 10.74
N ARG A 179 -6.41 -16.07 9.73
CA ARG A 179 -6.42 -16.46 8.31
C ARG A 179 -5.04 -16.50 7.68
N GLY A 180 -3.98 -16.21 8.45
CA GLY A 180 -2.61 -16.14 7.94
C GLY A 180 -2.42 -15.06 6.88
N LEU A 181 -3.18 -13.96 6.94
CA LEU A 181 -3.06 -12.80 6.06
C LEU A 181 -2.04 -11.80 6.63
N ILE A 182 -1.69 -10.80 5.83
CA ILE A 182 -0.81 -9.72 6.29
C ILE A 182 -1.67 -8.61 6.90
N TYR A 183 -1.32 -8.19 8.11
CA TYR A 183 -1.85 -6.98 8.72
C TYR A 183 -0.81 -5.86 8.64
N VAL A 184 -1.26 -4.66 8.23
CA VAL A 184 -0.47 -3.43 8.18
C VAL A 184 -1.10 -2.40 9.11
N ASP A 185 -0.38 -2.04 10.15
CA ASP A 185 -0.77 -0.90 11.00
C ASP A 185 -0.41 0.42 10.31
N ALA A 186 -1.38 1.03 9.66
CA ALA A 186 -1.29 2.35 9.06
C ALA A 186 -1.89 3.45 9.96
N SER A 187 -2.49 3.08 11.10
CA SER A 187 -3.08 4.02 12.06
C SER A 187 -2.00 4.71 12.92
N THR A 188 -1.13 3.92 13.54
CA THR A 188 -0.10 4.42 14.46
C THR A 188 0.79 5.50 13.84
N PRO A 189 1.32 5.38 12.61
CA PRO A 189 2.16 6.43 12.00
C PRO A 189 1.46 7.78 11.80
N LEU A 190 0.13 7.79 11.76
CA LEU A 190 -0.68 8.99 11.55
C LEU A 190 -1.07 9.70 12.85
N LYS A 191 -0.95 9.04 14.01
CA LYS A 191 -1.33 9.58 15.32
C LYS A 191 -0.30 10.56 15.85
N ASP A 192 -0.79 11.59 16.54
CA ASP A 192 0.01 12.45 17.42
C ASP A 192 0.26 11.77 18.78
N ASN A 193 0.99 12.44 19.67
CA ASN A 193 1.31 11.92 21.00
C ASN A 193 0.08 11.72 21.92
N ALA A 194 -1.06 12.29 21.56
CA ALA A 194 -2.32 12.14 22.28
C ALA A 194 -3.24 11.07 21.65
N GLY A 195 -2.77 10.38 20.59
CA GLY A 195 -3.50 9.30 19.93
C GLY A 195 -4.51 9.75 18.88
N TYR A 196 -4.52 11.03 18.49
CA TYR A 196 -5.39 11.56 17.45
C TYR A 196 -4.67 11.70 16.11
N LEU A 197 -5.43 11.74 15.02
CA LEU A 197 -4.88 12.12 13.71
C LEU A 197 -4.15 13.46 13.83
N LYS A 198 -2.89 13.50 13.40
CA LYS A 198 -2.09 14.74 13.41
C LYS A 198 -2.85 15.84 12.67
N PRO A 199 -2.92 17.08 13.21
CA PRO A 199 -3.63 18.19 12.55
C PRO A 199 -3.17 18.44 11.10
N SER A 200 -1.87 18.29 10.81
CA SER A 200 -1.31 18.41 9.46
C SER A 200 -1.75 17.32 8.48
N TYR A 201 -2.33 16.24 8.99
CA TYR A 201 -2.81 15.09 8.22
C TYR A 201 -4.31 15.10 8.01
N CYS A 202 -5.05 15.96 8.71
CA CYS A 202 -6.49 16.13 8.56
C CYS A 202 -6.80 17.17 7.46
N SER A 203 -7.62 16.79 6.47
CA SER A 203 -7.96 17.65 5.32
C SER A 203 -9.33 18.29 5.40
N SER A 204 -10.15 17.94 6.38
CA SER A 204 -11.55 18.34 6.45
C SER A 204 -11.99 18.60 7.88
N SER A 205 -13.04 19.41 8.03
CA SER A 205 -13.63 19.75 9.33
C SER A 205 -14.37 18.59 10.00
N ASP A 206 -14.60 17.47 9.28
CA ASP A 206 -15.18 16.26 9.86
C ASP A 206 -14.18 15.46 10.71
N GLY A 207 -12.90 15.79 10.60
CA GLY A 207 -11.83 15.10 11.34
C GLY A 207 -11.47 13.72 10.80
N ILE A 208 -11.98 13.30 9.64
CA ILE A 208 -11.85 11.93 9.11
C ILE A 208 -10.91 11.88 7.90
N HIS A 209 -11.08 12.80 6.95
CA HIS A 209 -10.41 12.70 5.66
C HIS A 209 -8.96 13.20 5.69
N LEU A 210 -8.09 12.52 4.95
CA LEU A 210 -6.66 12.70 4.99
C LEU A 210 -6.14 13.72 3.96
N THR A 211 -5.03 14.40 4.29
CA THR A 211 -4.25 15.21 3.35
C THR A 211 -3.35 14.34 2.46
N ALA A 212 -2.78 14.92 1.38
CA ALA A 212 -1.76 14.26 0.57
C ALA A 212 -0.55 13.81 1.42
N ALA A 213 -0.10 14.64 2.36
CA ALA A 213 1.00 14.30 3.25
C ALA A 213 0.70 13.08 4.15
N ALA A 214 -0.56 12.89 4.56
CA ALA A 214 -0.97 11.69 5.28
C ALA A 214 -0.92 10.44 4.40
N TYR A 215 -1.39 10.52 3.16
CA TYR A 215 -1.28 9.40 2.22
C TYR A 215 0.18 9.06 1.88
N ASP A 216 1.06 10.05 1.76
CA ASP A 216 2.49 9.81 1.62
C ASP A 216 3.05 9.04 2.82
N ALA A 217 2.60 9.36 4.04
CA ALA A 217 3.00 8.62 5.24
C ALA A 217 2.44 7.18 5.24
N VAL A 218 1.19 6.97 4.79
CA VAL A 218 0.59 5.64 4.61
C VAL A 218 1.39 4.81 3.63
N LEU A 219 1.71 5.36 2.43
CA LEU A 219 2.46 4.63 1.41
C LEU A 219 3.89 4.32 1.85
N LYS A 220 4.57 5.25 2.54
CA LYS A 220 5.89 4.99 3.15
C LYS A 220 5.85 3.90 4.21
N ASN A 221 4.82 3.89 5.04
CA ASN A 221 4.63 2.83 6.01
C ASN A 221 4.38 1.48 5.32
N LEU A 222 3.54 1.45 4.28
CA LEU A 222 3.26 0.23 3.52
C LEU A 222 4.52 -0.33 2.85
N ALA A 223 5.42 0.52 2.37
CA ALA A 223 6.70 0.11 1.80
C ALA A 223 7.59 -0.65 2.80
N CYS A 224 7.45 -0.40 4.11
CA CYS A 224 8.17 -1.19 5.13
C CYS A 224 7.71 -2.66 5.18
N TYR A 225 6.57 -3.00 4.61
CA TYR A 225 6.03 -4.35 4.52
C TYR A 225 6.29 -5.01 3.16
N GLU A 226 6.98 -4.35 2.22
CA GLU A 226 7.17 -4.81 0.84
C GLU A 226 7.70 -6.22 0.75
N GLN A 227 8.80 -6.53 1.45
CA GLN A 227 9.39 -7.86 1.43
C GLN A 227 8.38 -8.92 1.87
N ARG A 228 7.68 -8.69 2.98
CA ARG A 228 6.69 -9.61 3.54
C ARG A 228 5.49 -9.82 2.60
N ILE A 229 5.08 -8.76 1.88
CA ILE A 229 3.99 -8.83 0.90
C ILE A 229 4.40 -9.66 -0.31
N LYS A 230 5.61 -9.41 -0.85
CA LYS A 230 6.14 -10.15 -2.00
C LYS A 230 6.38 -11.63 -1.69
N GLU A 231 6.95 -11.95 -0.53
CA GLU A 231 7.14 -13.34 -0.08
C GLU A 231 5.84 -14.12 0.04
N LYS A 232 4.72 -13.46 0.33
CA LYS A 232 3.41 -14.09 0.43
C LYS A 232 2.78 -14.38 -0.94
N GLY A 233 3.19 -13.65 -1.98
CA GLY A 233 2.74 -13.82 -3.36
C GLY A 233 3.63 -14.73 -4.23
N SER A 234 4.68 -15.32 -3.64
CA SER A 234 5.69 -16.13 -4.35
C SER A 234 5.32 -17.63 -4.41
#